data_50b5ded9684b080adb82a7d3170f068a
#
_entry.id   50b5ded9684b080adb82a7d3170f068a
#
_cell.length_a   1.000
_cell.length_b   1.000
_cell.length_c   1.000
_cell.angle_alpha   90.00
_cell.angle_beta   90.00
_cell.angle_gamma   90.00
#
_symmetry.space_group_name_H-M   'P 1'
#
loop_
_entity.id
_entity.type
_entity.pdbx_description
1 polymer ?
#
loop_
_entity_poly.entity_id
_entity_poly.type
_entity_poly.pdbx_seq_one_letter_code
_entity_poly.pdbx_strand_id
1 'polypeptide(L)'
;FGDTGVLRVIEAHKGEPEQVFDGLLGALEHFHGSPEDDVSLLQVVMPERDQLPVPQPQPLAAAVDAQQDWRLSYTFRAQAIRGQNPLPFILQKLLSVAGLRARAGALFTVLSELYSNALEHGLLHLDSAWKQDSDGFALYYQERSARLQALEDGWICLTIDHRPDG
;
A
#
# COMPACT_ATOMS: atom_id res chain seq x y z
N PHE A 1 0.24 14.20 -26.10
CA PHE A 1 -0.97 13.41 -25.82
C PHE A 1 -1.93 14.22 -24.92
N GLY A 2 -1.55 14.53 -23.70
CA GLY A 2 -2.26 15.41 -22.77
C GLY A 2 -3.73 15.04 -22.50
N ASP A 3 -4.44 15.88 -21.75
CA ASP A 3 -5.83 15.62 -21.31
C ASP A 3 -6.80 15.41 -22.48
N THR A 4 -6.62 16.14 -23.58
CA THR A 4 -7.47 16.01 -24.77
C THR A 4 -7.34 14.62 -25.42
N GLY A 5 -6.13 14.06 -25.42
CA GLY A 5 -5.88 12.71 -25.94
C GLY A 5 -6.53 11.65 -25.06
N VAL A 6 -6.39 11.79 -23.73
CA VAL A 6 -7.03 10.91 -22.75
C VAL A 6 -8.56 10.91 -22.91
N LEU A 7 -9.18 12.09 -22.92
CA LEU A 7 -10.63 12.22 -23.07
C LEU A 7 -11.16 11.59 -24.37
N ARG A 8 -10.42 11.77 -25.47
CA ARG A 8 -10.80 11.17 -26.77
C ARG A 8 -10.84 9.65 -26.70
N VAL A 9 -9.86 9.02 -26.05
CA VAL A 9 -9.83 7.57 -25.89
C VAL A 9 -10.98 7.09 -24.99
N ILE A 10 -11.25 7.80 -23.89
CA ILE A 10 -12.36 7.47 -22.98
C ILE A 10 -13.71 7.57 -23.72
N GLU A 11 -13.92 8.63 -24.51
CA GLU A 11 -15.15 8.80 -25.29
C GLU A 11 -15.33 7.73 -26.38
N ALA A 12 -14.23 7.32 -27.04
CA ALA A 12 -14.24 6.28 -28.06
C ALA A 12 -14.65 4.92 -27.51
N HIS A 13 -14.34 4.63 -26.23
CA HIS A 13 -14.63 3.36 -25.56
C HIS A 13 -15.73 3.51 -24.49
N LYS A 14 -16.61 4.51 -24.67
CA LYS A 14 -17.71 4.77 -23.75
C LYS A 14 -18.68 3.59 -23.72
N GLY A 15 -18.82 2.95 -22.58
CA GLY A 15 -19.62 1.73 -22.37
C GLY A 15 -18.82 0.42 -22.31
N GLU A 16 -17.53 0.46 -22.64
CA GLU A 16 -16.64 -0.68 -22.58
C GLU A 16 -15.38 -0.34 -21.74
N PRO A 17 -15.53 -0.18 -20.43
CA PRO A 17 -14.45 0.30 -19.57
C PRO A 17 -13.20 -0.58 -19.62
N GLU A 18 -13.34 -1.88 -19.89
CA GLU A 18 -12.21 -2.81 -20.03
C GLU A 18 -11.29 -2.45 -21.21
N GLN A 19 -11.85 -1.84 -22.27
CA GLN A 19 -11.08 -1.44 -23.45
C GLN A 19 -10.43 -0.05 -23.31
N VAL A 20 -10.84 0.76 -22.35
CA VAL A 20 -10.27 2.10 -22.13
C VAL A 20 -8.78 2.01 -21.78
N PHE A 21 -8.42 1.05 -20.94
CA PHE A 21 -7.02 0.88 -20.50
C PHE A 21 -6.10 0.54 -21.68
N ASP A 22 -6.50 -0.45 -22.47
CA ASP A 22 -5.74 -0.88 -23.66
C ASP A 22 -5.71 0.23 -24.73
N GLY A 23 -6.82 0.96 -24.89
CA GLY A 23 -6.91 2.12 -25.78
C GLY A 23 -5.96 3.24 -25.39
N LEU A 24 -5.79 3.51 -24.09
CA LEU A 24 -4.84 4.51 -23.58
C LEU A 24 -3.40 4.08 -23.81
N LEU A 25 -3.06 2.82 -23.53
CA LEU A 25 -1.73 2.29 -23.78
C LEU A 25 -1.37 2.37 -25.27
N GLY A 26 -2.26 1.90 -26.16
CA GLY A 26 -2.03 1.97 -27.60
C GLY A 26 -1.92 3.40 -28.13
N ALA A 27 -2.68 4.34 -27.59
CA ALA A 27 -2.57 5.74 -27.98
C ALA A 27 -1.26 6.39 -27.52
N LEU A 28 -0.74 6.01 -26.34
CA LEU A 28 0.56 6.47 -25.84
C LEU A 28 1.71 5.93 -26.68
N GLU A 29 1.70 4.66 -27.04
CA GLU A 29 2.71 4.05 -27.89
C GLU A 29 2.78 4.74 -29.27
N HIS A 30 1.64 5.05 -29.86
CA HIS A 30 1.58 5.77 -31.15
C HIS A 30 2.04 7.23 -31.06
N PHE A 31 1.93 7.87 -29.90
CA PHE A 31 2.27 9.27 -29.74
C PHE A 31 3.78 9.48 -29.55
N HIS A 32 4.47 8.61 -28.85
CA HIS A 32 5.88 8.79 -28.48
C HIS A 32 6.87 7.82 -29.14
N GLY A 33 6.40 6.80 -29.83
CA GLY A 33 7.26 5.78 -30.45
C GLY A 33 8.00 4.89 -29.43
N SER A 34 8.53 5.46 -28.37
CA SER A 34 9.05 4.81 -27.15
C SER A 34 8.95 5.84 -26.02
N PRO A 35 8.31 5.55 -24.91
CA PRO A 35 8.25 6.47 -23.79
C PRO A 35 9.66 6.68 -23.22
N GLU A 36 10.10 7.94 -23.17
CA GLU A 36 11.36 8.33 -22.52
C GLU A 36 11.22 8.33 -20.99
N ASP A 37 9.98 8.39 -20.49
CA ASP A 37 9.65 8.42 -19.07
C ASP A 37 8.73 7.26 -18.69
N ASP A 38 8.77 6.87 -17.40
CA ASP A 38 7.88 5.88 -16.83
C ASP A 38 6.42 6.38 -16.87
N VAL A 39 5.52 5.55 -17.38
CA VAL A 39 4.09 5.83 -17.44
C VAL A 39 3.34 4.94 -16.46
N SER A 40 2.55 5.56 -15.59
CA SER A 40 1.67 4.83 -14.67
C SER A 40 0.21 5.15 -15.01
N LEU A 41 -0.59 4.11 -15.23
CA LEU A 41 -2.02 4.20 -15.46
C LEU A 41 -2.78 3.44 -14.37
N LEU A 42 -3.77 4.08 -13.77
CA LEU A 42 -4.69 3.46 -12.82
C LEU A 42 -6.12 3.68 -13.32
N GLN A 43 -6.81 2.60 -13.59
CA GLN A 43 -8.24 2.62 -13.92
C GLN A 43 -9.06 2.10 -12.73
N VAL A 44 -10.05 2.88 -12.30
CA VAL A 44 -11.02 2.48 -11.29
C VAL A 44 -12.39 2.40 -11.95
N VAL A 45 -12.92 1.20 -12.10
CA VAL A 45 -14.26 0.97 -12.62
C VAL A 45 -15.21 0.83 -11.44
N MET A 46 -16.23 1.71 -11.38
CA MET A 46 -17.27 1.63 -10.37
C MET A 46 -18.50 0.94 -11.02
N PRO A 47 -18.81 -0.31 -10.65
CA PRO A 47 -19.99 -0.97 -11.14
C PRO A 47 -21.25 -0.26 -10.63
N GLU A 48 -22.35 -0.40 -11.34
CA GLU A 48 -23.64 0.10 -10.87
C GLU A 48 -23.96 -0.51 -9.49
N ARG A 49 -24.62 0.26 -8.64
CA ARG A 49 -24.86 -0.08 -7.24
C ARG A 49 -25.52 -1.46 -7.06
N ASP A 50 -26.32 -1.87 -8.02
CA ASP A 50 -27.04 -3.15 -8.02
C ASP A 50 -26.15 -4.36 -8.37
N GLN A 51 -24.96 -4.11 -8.93
CA GLN A 51 -23.97 -5.13 -9.29
C GLN A 51 -22.88 -5.32 -8.23
N LEU A 52 -22.86 -4.44 -7.21
CA LEU A 52 -21.96 -4.64 -6.10
C LEU A 52 -22.42 -5.87 -5.32
N PRO A 53 -21.56 -6.89 -5.14
CA PRO A 53 -21.89 -7.98 -4.22
C PRO A 53 -22.17 -7.33 -2.87
N VAL A 54 -23.41 -7.46 -2.40
CA VAL A 54 -23.78 -7.06 -1.04
C VAL A 54 -22.79 -7.79 -0.13
N PRO A 55 -21.92 -7.10 0.61
CA PRO A 55 -21.02 -7.76 1.53
C PRO A 55 -21.91 -8.54 2.48
N GLN A 56 -21.97 -9.86 2.31
CA GLN A 56 -22.59 -10.69 3.34
C GLN A 56 -21.80 -10.38 4.61
N PRO A 57 -22.47 -9.98 5.71
CA PRO A 57 -21.78 -9.83 6.96
C PRO A 57 -21.21 -11.21 7.26
N GLN A 58 -19.93 -11.40 6.93
CA GLN A 58 -19.19 -12.51 7.49
C GLN A 58 -19.36 -12.34 9.01
N PRO A 59 -19.80 -13.38 9.74
CA PRO A 59 -19.81 -13.29 11.18
C PRO A 59 -18.38 -12.93 11.56
N LEU A 60 -18.16 -11.68 11.93
CA LEU A 60 -16.91 -11.24 12.47
C LEU A 60 -16.65 -12.20 13.62
N ALA A 61 -15.59 -12.98 13.48
CA ALA A 61 -15.02 -13.68 14.63
C ALA A 61 -15.02 -12.67 15.76
N ALA A 62 -15.79 -12.92 16.80
CA ALA A 62 -16.28 -12.04 17.85
C ALA A 62 -15.53 -10.71 17.88
N ALA A 63 -16.20 -9.64 17.46
CA ALA A 63 -15.59 -8.31 17.45
C ALA A 63 -14.94 -8.11 18.81
N VAL A 64 -13.63 -7.95 18.83
CA VAL A 64 -12.94 -7.63 20.09
C VAL A 64 -13.61 -6.38 20.60
N ASP A 65 -14.22 -6.51 21.79
CA ASP A 65 -15.02 -5.43 22.35
C ASP A 65 -14.11 -4.21 22.54
N ALA A 66 -14.53 -3.07 21.94
CA ALA A 66 -13.80 -1.81 22.09
C ALA A 66 -13.73 -1.33 23.56
N GLN A 67 -14.46 -1.97 24.46
CA GLN A 67 -14.46 -1.69 25.90
C GLN A 67 -13.50 -2.55 26.70
N GLN A 68 -12.76 -3.48 26.06
CA GLN A 68 -11.80 -4.35 26.74
C GLN A 68 -10.36 -3.93 26.46
N ASP A 69 -9.52 -4.04 27.48
CA ASP A 69 -8.07 -3.95 27.30
C ASP A 69 -7.58 -5.17 26.53
N TRP A 70 -6.79 -4.92 25.48
CA TRP A 70 -6.12 -6.00 24.78
C TRP A 70 -4.74 -5.59 24.28
N ARG A 71 -3.88 -6.57 24.15
CA ARG A 71 -2.55 -6.42 23.57
C ARG A 71 -2.40 -7.35 22.38
N LEU A 72 -1.94 -6.79 21.26
CA LEU A 72 -1.61 -7.54 20.06
C LEU A 72 -0.11 -7.37 19.78
N SER A 73 0.61 -8.48 19.60
CA SER A 73 2.03 -8.46 19.29
C SER A 73 2.30 -9.34 18.09
N TYR A 74 2.96 -8.77 17.08
CA TYR A 74 3.41 -9.46 15.88
C TYR A 74 4.91 -9.35 15.72
N THR A 75 5.57 -10.49 15.49
CA THR A 75 7.00 -10.54 15.19
C THR A 75 7.19 -11.03 13.77
N PHE A 76 7.82 -10.19 12.94
CA PHE A 76 8.21 -10.51 11.58
C PHE A 76 9.70 -10.82 11.56
N ARG A 77 10.06 -12.01 11.10
CA ARG A 77 11.46 -12.40 10.90
C ARG A 77 11.92 -12.04 9.50
N ALA A 78 13.24 -12.01 9.28
CA ALA A 78 13.89 -11.64 8.02
C ALA A 78 13.23 -12.26 6.78
N GLN A 79 12.89 -13.54 6.82
CA GLN A 79 12.23 -14.22 5.70
C GLN A 79 10.86 -13.64 5.35
N ALA A 80 10.04 -13.32 6.34
CA ALA A 80 8.72 -12.71 6.13
C ALA A 80 8.86 -11.27 5.64
N ILE A 81 9.82 -10.51 6.19
CA ILE A 81 10.09 -9.12 5.81
C ILE A 81 10.54 -9.02 4.35
N ARG A 82 11.38 -9.95 3.86
CA ARG A 82 11.80 -10.01 2.46
C ARG A 82 10.66 -10.36 1.50
N GLY A 83 9.74 -11.20 1.93
CA GLY A 83 8.71 -11.76 1.07
C GLY A 83 7.51 -10.85 0.84
N GLN A 84 7.08 -10.12 1.85
CA GLN A 84 5.82 -9.35 1.80
C GLN A 84 5.83 -8.16 2.76
N ASN A 85 5.09 -7.11 2.38
CA ASN A 85 4.76 -6.03 3.30
C ASN A 85 3.71 -6.51 4.33
N PRO A 86 4.01 -6.53 5.63
CA PRO A 86 3.09 -7.03 6.64
C PRO A 86 1.97 -6.05 7.01
N LEU A 87 2.09 -4.78 6.65
CA LEU A 87 1.17 -3.72 7.09
C LEU A 87 -0.29 -3.95 6.68
N PRO A 88 -0.61 -4.39 5.44
CA PRO A 88 -2.00 -4.65 5.07
C PRO A 88 -2.65 -5.71 5.96
N PHE A 89 -1.92 -6.75 6.33
CA PHE A 89 -2.41 -7.80 7.23
C PHE A 89 -2.69 -7.26 8.63
N ILE A 90 -1.76 -6.48 9.20
CA ILE A 90 -1.92 -5.85 10.52
C ILE A 90 -3.11 -4.90 10.51
N LEU A 91 -3.17 -4.03 9.51
CA LEU A 91 -4.27 -3.06 9.38
C LEU A 91 -5.62 -3.76 9.30
N GLN A 92 -5.73 -4.83 8.51
CA GLN A 92 -6.97 -5.61 8.42
C GLN A 92 -7.40 -6.14 9.80
N LYS A 93 -6.45 -6.61 10.61
CA LYS A 93 -6.74 -7.09 11.97
C LYS A 93 -7.20 -5.96 12.89
N LEU A 94 -6.56 -4.80 12.85
CA LEU A 94 -6.96 -3.64 13.63
C LEU A 94 -8.34 -3.11 13.23
N LEU A 95 -8.64 -3.07 11.94
CA LEU A 95 -9.93 -2.62 11.45
C LEU A 95 -11.10 -3.58 11.75
N SER A 96 -10.82 -4.77 12.27
CA SER A 96 -11.85 -5.66 12.81
C SER A 96 -12.31 -5.23 14.21
N VAL A 97 -11.53 -4.37 14.90
CA VAL A 97 -11.92 -3.81 16.21
C VAL A 97 -12.95 -2.68 16.00
N ALA A 98 -13.99 -2.70 16.82
CA ALA A 98 -15.03 -1.69 16.76
C ALA A 98 -14.44 -0.27 17.00
N GLY A 99 -14.87 0.68 16.19
CA GLY A 99 -14.42 2.09 16.29
C GLY A 99 -13.11 2.42 15.55
N LEU A 100 -12.23 1.46 15.28
CA LEU A 100 -10.96 1.75 14.60
C LEU A 100 -11.10 2.00 13.10
N ARG A 101 -12.18 1.52 12.46
CA ARG A 101 -12.43 1.77 11.03
C ARG A 101 -12.49 3.25 10.65
N ALA A 102 -13.05 4.07 11.50
CA ALA A 102 -13.13 5.52 11.27
C ALA A 102 -11.74 6.18 11.24
N ARG A 103 -10.73 5.53 11.81
CA ARG A 103 -9.35 6.02 11.91
C ARG A 103 -8.38 5.26 10.98
N ALA A 104 -8.89 4.50 10.00
CA ALA A 104 -8.09 3.64 9.15
C ALA A 104 -6.91 4.36 8.48
N GLY A 105 -7.13 5.57 7.94
CA GLY A 105 -6.07 6.36 7.31
C GLY A 105 -4.97 6.77 8.29
N ALA A 106 -5.35 7.26 9.48
CA ALA A 106 -4.38 7.64 10.52
C ALA A 106 -3.58 6.42 11.00
N LEU A 107 -4.26 5.29 11.25
CA LEU A 107 -3.60 4.04 11.62
C LEU A 107 -2.61 3.57 10.56
N PHE A 108 -3.01 3.60 9.30
CA PHE A 108 -2.12 3.23 8.20
C PHE A 108 -0.87 4.13 8.15
N THR A 109 -1.05 5.44 8.26
CA THR A 109 0.07 6.40 8.24
C THR A 109 1.05 6.13 9.39
N VAL A 110 0.54 6.00 10.62
CA VAL A 110 1.39 5.74 11.80
C VAL A 110 2.11 4.40 11.69
N LEU A 111 1.39 3.34 11.31
CA LEU A 111 1.98 2.02 11.16
C LEU A 111 3.03 1.97 10.04
N SER A 112 2.78 2.66 8.92
CA SER A 112 3.72 2.74 7.80
C SER A 112 5.00 3.44 8.22
N GLU A 113 4.89 4.56 8.92
CA GLU A 113 6.04 5.31 9.40
C GLU A 113 6.87 4.50 10.42
N LEU A 114 6.21 3.92 11.42
CA LEU A 114 6.90 3.10 12.42
C LEU A 114 7.58 1.88 11.81
N TYR A 115 6.91 1.20 10.87
CA TYR A 115 7.47 0.04 10.19
C TYR A 115 8.64 0.43 9.27
N SER A 116 8.51 1.50 8.49
CA SER A 116 9.59 2.00 7.64
C SER A 116 10.81 2.38 8.47
N ASN A 117 10.62 3.09 9.58
CA ASN A 117 11.71 3.47 10.48
C ASN A 117 12.41 2.23 11.09
N ALA A 118 11.63 1.27 11.57
CA ALA A 118 12.18 0.02 12.11
C ALA A 118 12.93 -0.79 11.05
N LEU A 119 12.40 -0.84 9.83
CA LEU A 119 13.03 -1.56 8.73
C LEU A 119 14.28 -0.82 8.23
N GLU A 120 14.11 0.43 7.80
CA GLU A 120 15.16 1.17 7.07
C GLU A 120 16.32 1.58 7.98
N HIS A 121 16.01 2.12 9.16
CA HIS A 121 17.03 2.59 10.09
C HIS A 121 17.42 1.52 11.13
N GLY A 122 16.43 0.75 11.63
CA GLY A 122 16.71 -0.25 12.66
C GLY A 122 17.36 -1.51 12.11
N LEU A 123 16.87 -2.05 11.00
CA LEU A 123 17.28 -3.36 10.51
C LEU A 123 18.25 -3.28 9.32
N LEU A 124 17.96 -2.40 8.36
CA LEU A 124 18.81 -2.22 7.17
C LEU A 124 19.92 -1.18 7.36
N HIS A 125 19.91 -0.43 8.46
CA HIS A 125 20.91 0.59 8.79
C HIS A 125 21.16 1.60 7.64
N LEU A 126 20.07 2.06 7.00
CA LEU A 126 20.15 3.06 5.95
C LEU A 126 20.27 4.45 6.53
N ASP A 127 21.12 5.28 5.93
CA ASP A 127 21.30 6.67 6.33
C ASP A 127 20.30 7.56 5.56
N SER A 128 19.43 8.27 6.30
CA SER A 128 18.48 9.21 5.73
C SER A 128 19.14 10.42 5.05
N ALA A 129 20.39 10.71 5.34
CA ALA A 129 21.15 11.79 4.68
C ALA A 129 21.25 11.57 3.16
N TRP A 130 21.20 10.33 2.69
CA TRP A 130 21.23 10.03 1.26
C TRP A 130 20.00 10.51 0.49
N LYS A 131 18.87 10.80 1.17
CA LYS A 131 17.65 11.32 0.54
C LYS A 131 17.68 12.83 0.23
N GLN A 132 18.80 13.51 0.46
CA GLN A 132 18.86 14.98 0.37
C GLN A 132 18.91 15.52 -1.06
N ASP A 133 19.35 14.72 -2.02
CA ASP A 133 19.39 15.07 -3.44
C ASP A 133 18.81 13.97 -4.33
N SER A 134 18.58 14.26 -5.62
CA SER A 134 17.96 13.31 -6.55
C SER A 134 18.79 12.04 -6.78
N ASP A 135 20.11 12.18 -6.86
CA ASP A 135 21.02 11.05 -7.10
C ASP A 135 21.12 10.17 -5.86
N GLY A 136 21.18 10.78 -4.68
CA GLY A 136 21.16 10.08 -3.41
C GLY A 136 19.83 9.37 -3.15
N PHE A 137 18.72 9.92 -3.62
CA PHE A 137 17.40 9.27 -3.52
C PHE A 137 17.37 7.94 -4.29
N ALA A 138 17.85 7.93 -5.53
CA ALA A 138 17.94 6.70 -6.34
C ALA A 138 18.87 5.66 -5.68
N LEU A 139 20.04 6.10 -5.21
CA LEU A 139 20.99 5.25 -4.49
C LEU A 139 20.38 4.68 -3.21
N TYR A 140 19.63 5.48 -2.46
CA TYR A 140 18.95 5.02 -1.24
C TYR A 140 18.02 3.83 -1.51
N TYR A 141 17.18 3.91 -2.54
CA TYR A 141 16.25 2.81 -2.85
C TYR A 141 16.95 1.58 -3.45
N GLN A 142 18.03 1.79 -4.19
CA GLN A 142 18.87 0.68 -4.66
C GLN A 142 19.51 -0.07 -3.49
N GLU A 143 20.13 0.65 -2.56
CA GLU A 143 20.72 0.08 -1.35
C GLU A 143 19.68 -0.58 -0.46
N ARG A 144 18.51 0.05 -0.31
CA ARG A 144 17.38 -0.53 0.43
C ARG A 144 17.00 -1.90 -0.12
N SER A 145 16.87 -2.00 -1.45
CA SER A 145 16.51 -3.26 -2.11
C SER A 145 17.62 -4.31 -1.94
N ALA A 146 18.87 -3.93 -2.12
CA ALA A 146 20.01 -4.83 -1.99
C ALA A 146 20.14 -5.38 -0.55
N ARG A 147 20.07 -4.49 0.46
CA ARG A 147 20.16 -4.91 1.86
C ARG A 147 18.96 -5.71 2.32
N LEU A 148 17.76 -5.40 1.82
CA LEU A 148 16.57 -6.19 2.09
C LEU A 148 16.69 -7.61 1.53
N GLN A 149 17.20 -7.76 0.31
CA GLN A 149 17.41 -9.09 -0.29
C GLN A 149 18.50 -9.89 0.43
N ALA A 150 19.56 -9.22 0.89
CA ALA A 150 20.66 -9.82 1.62
C ALA A 150 20.36 -10.07 3.12
N LEU A 151 19.18 -9.67 3.61
CA LEU A 151 18.82 -9.79 5.02
C LEU A 151 18.61 -11.26 5.40
N GLU A 152 19.56 -11.86 6.08
CA GLU A 152 19.50 -13.27 6.50
C GLU A 152 18.87 -13.44 7.89
N ASP A 153 19.13 -12.51 8.80
CA ASP A 153 18.65 -12.54 10.18
C ASP A 153 18.10 -11.18 10.61
N GLY A 154 17.35 -11.19 11.68
CA GLY A 154 16.73 -10.01 12.25
C GLY A 154 15.20 -10.14 12.33
N TRP A 155 14.63 -9.24 13.09
CA TRP A 155 13.18 -9.22 13.31
C TRP A 155 12.67 -7.82 13.64
N ILE A 156 11.41 -7.58 13.32
CA ILE A 156 10.64 -6.40 13.72
C ILE A 156 9.46 -6.91 14.56
N CYS A 157 9.32 -6.38 15.77
CA CYS A 157 8.18 -6.65 16.63
C CYS A 157 7.30 -5.40 16.70
N LEU A 158 6.03 -5.56 16.31
CA LEU A 158 5.01 -4.55 16.46
C LEU A 158 4.10 -4.95 17.61
N THR A 159 4.02 -4.11 18.65
CA THR A 159 3.10 -4.29 19.77
C THR A 159 2.09 -3.16 19.79
N ILE A 160 0.82 -3.51 19.90
CA ILE A 160 -0.29 -2.58 19.94
C ILE A 160 -1.06 -2.86 21.22
N ASP A 161 -1.17 -1.85 22.07
CA ASP A 161 -1.98 -1.88 23.29
C ASP A 161 -3.24 -1.04 23.05
N HIS A 162 -4.39 -1.62 23.23
CA HIS A 162 -5.67 -0.93 23.23
C HIS A 162 -6.17 -0.77 24.65
N ARG A 163 -6.55 0.45 25.02
CA ARG A 163 -7.17 0.78 26.27
C ARG A 163 -8.44 1.60 26.00
N PRO A 164 -9.58 1.28 26.64
CA PRO A 164 -10.83 1.98 26.37
C PRO A 164 -10.81 3.46 26.80
N ASP A 165 -9.94 3.83 27.72
CA ASP A 165 -9.89 5.15 28.35
C ASP A 165 -8.84 6.10 27.72
N GLY A 166 -8.19 5.72 26.61
CA GLY A 166 -7.05 6.48 26.08
C GLY A 166 -7.10 6.84 24.64
#